data_397196d8caff87a7172a5fce31e690b0
#
_entry.id   397196d8caff87a7172a5fce31e690b0
#
_cell.length_a   1.000
_cell.length_b   1.000
_cell.length_c   1.000
_cell.angle_alpha   90.00
_cell.angle_beta   90.00
_cell.angle_gamma   90.00
#
_symmetry.space_group_name_H-M   'P 1'
#
loop_
_entity.id
_entity.type
_entity.pdbx_description
1 polymer ?
#
loop_
_entity_poly.entity_id
_entity_poly.type
_entity_poly.pdbx_seq_one_letter_code
_entity_poly.pdbx_strand_id
1 'polypeptide(L)'
;AQLPDTKRIILACRNEERAKAAQKSLEETTGKSIFEIILMDVSKLDSVKAAVASIKEPVEGLVMNAGGMGGVQFSEKTVDGVTQMVAVNVLGHVVLLDELLKAKKLTKVAMYSGSEASRGISKMGMKRPSLKNSSVEEFKSICDGSFYGNKRRQMIEYGPTKFLATLWMSSLSRQYPDIRFVTMSPGGSSGTDVYNDLPPVMKFMFNHIGLRLLPLFGLMHKLENGAERYVNALTDETYKSGKFYASKEHVLTGSVVDQSTIFNDFNNETFQDNANEAIHSFIN
;
A
#
# COMPACT_ATOMS: atom_id res chain seq x y z
N ALA A 1 -12.87 -13.33 3.41
CA ALA A 1 -13.77 -14.13 4.24
C ALA A 1 -15.20 -14.16 3.71
N GLN A 2 -15.66 -13.12 3.01
CA GLN A 2 -17.00 -13.08 2.40
C GLN A 2 -17.09 -13.96 1.14
N LEU A 3 -15.98 -14.29 0.50
CA LEU A 3 -15.96 -15.17 -0.65
C LEU A 3 -16.26 -16.62 -0.21
N PRO A 4 -17.21 -17.32 -0.88
CA PRO A 4 -17.68 -18.64 -0.44
C PRO A 4 -16.57 -19.69 -0.38
N ASP A 5 -15.63 -19.65 -1.32
CA ASP A 5 -14.58 -20.66 -1.48
C ASP A 5 -13.30 -20.36 -0.70
N THR A 6 -13.29 -19.31 0.13
CA THR A 6 -12.11 -18.98 0.94
C THR A 6 -11.91 -20.03 2.04
N LYS A 7 -10.81 -20.78 1.95
CA LYS A 7 -10.47 -21.87 2.88
C LYS A 7 -9.54 -21.41 4.01
N ARG A 8 -8.70 -20.40 3.77
CA ARG A 8 -7.69 -19.95 4.70
C ARG A 8 -7.37 -18.46 4.49
N ILE A 9 -7.20 -17.70 5.57
CA ILE A 9 -6.75 -16.33 5.57
C ILE A 9 -5.61 -16.18 6.58
N ILE A 10 -4.44 -15.74 6.14
CA ILE A 10 -3.30 -15.45 6.99
C ILE A 10 -3.34 -13.96 7.36
N LEU A 11 -3.42 -13.69 8.65
CA LEU A 11 -3.32 -12.36 9.24
C LEU A 11 -1.86 -12.09 9.61
N ALA A 12 -1.11 -11.44 8.73
CA ALA A 12 0.27 -11.05 8.99
C ALA A 12 0.30 -9.72 9.76
N CYS A 13 0.64 -9.75 11.04
CA CYS A 13 0.52 -8.62 11.96
C CYS A 13 1.76 -8.51 12.86
N ARG A 14 2.16 -7.26 13.22
CA ARG A 14 3.32 -7.05 14.11
C ARG A 14 3.01 -7.21 15.60
N ASN A 15 1.75 -7.08 16.00
CA ASN A 15 1.31 -7.15 17.39
C ASN A 15 0.38 -8.34 17.59
N GLU A 16 0.80 -9.30 18.40
CA GLU A 16 0.10 -10.56 18.64
C GLU A 16 -1.26 -10.37 19.30
N GLU A 17 -1.36 -9.50 20.31
CA GLU A 17 -2.61 -9.26 21.03
C GLU A 17 -3.68 -8.66 20.12
N ARG A 18 -3.29 -7.65 19.31
CA ARG A 18 -4.19 -7.06 18.31
C ARG A 18 -4.58 -8.07 17.22
N ALA A 19 -3.66 -8.92 16.81
CA ALA A 19 -3.94 -9.97 15.83
C ALA A 19 -4.96 -10.99 16.36
N LYS A 20 -4.80 -11.44 17.60
CA LYS A 20 -5.76 -12.35 18.28
C LYS A 20 -7.12 -11.70 18.46
N ALA A 21 -7.17 -10.43 18.86
CA ALA A 21 -8.44 -9.69 18.98
C ALA A 21 -9.15 -9.56 17.62
N ALA A 22 -8.40 -9.25 16.55
CA ALA A 22 -8.93 -9.19 15.19
C ALA A 22 -9.42 -10.56 14.70
N GLN A 23 -8.63 -11.62 14.90
CA GLN A 23 -9.02 -12.99 14.57
C GLN A 23 -10.36 -13.36 15.22
N LYS A 24 -10.46 -13.19 16.54
CA LYS A 24 -11.69 -13.47 17.28
C LYS A 24 -12.90 -12.70 16.72
N SER A 25 -12.75 -11.40 16.51
CA SER A 25 -13.83 -10.57 15.94
C SER A 25 -14.24 -11.02 14.53
N LEU A 26 -13.28 -11.43 13.70
CA LEU A 26 -13.55 -11.94 12.35
C LEU A 26 -14.25 -13.30 12.40
N GLU A 27 -13.87 -14.21 13.29
CA GLU A 27 -14.52 -15.49 13.50
C GLU A 27 -15.97 -15.32 13.99
N GLU A 28 -16.20 -14.45 14.96
CA GLU A 28 -17.53 -14.10 15.46
C GLU A 28 -18.42 -13.49 14.36
N THR A 29 -17.86 -12.58 13.54
CA THR A 29 -18.61 -11.88 12.49
C THR A 29 -18.93 -12.78 11.31
N THR A 30 -18.05 -13.70 10.96
CA THR A 30 -18.17 -14.53 9.74
C THR A 30 -18.70 -15.93 10.01
N GLY A 31 -18.66 -16.40 11.26
CA GLY A 31 -18.93 -17.78 11.62
C GLY A 31 -17.92 -18.79 11.06
N LYS A 32 -16.73 -18.34 10.63
CA LYS A 32 -15.70 -19.17 10.00
C LYS A 32 -14.42 -19.19 10.82
N SER A 33 -13.85 -20.36 11.05
CA SER A 33 -12.55 -20.58 11.72
C SER A 33 -11.45 -20.85 10.68
N ILE A 34 -11.21 -19.86 9.81
CA ILE A 34 -10.26 -19.95 8.69
C ILE A 34 -9.09 -18.98 8.80
N PHE A 35 -8.95 -18.31 9.95
CA PHE A 35 -7.95 -17.28 10.15
C PHE A 35 -6.74 -17.81 10.89
N GLU A 36 -5.56 -17.61 10.33
CA GLU A 36 -4.26 -17.94 10.93
C GLU A 36 -3.47 -16.66 11.19
N ILE A 37 -2.72 -16.61 12.28
CA ILE A 37 -1.87 -15.46 12.62
C ILE A 37 -0.41 -15.81 12.31
N ILE A 38 0.27 -14.90 11.60
CA ILE A 38 1.73 -14.90 11.46
C ILE A 38 2.24 -13.55 11.98
N LEU A 39 3.20 -13.59 12.89
CA LEU A 39 3.82 -12.36 13.37
C LEU A 39 4.84 -11.85 12.34
N MET A 40 4.60 -10.62 11.87
CA MET A 40 5.44 -9.98 10.85
C MET A 40 5.45 -8.46 11.06
N ASP A 41 6.64 -7.91 11.18
CA ASP A 41 6.85 -6.46 11.15
C ASP A 41 7.45 -6.06 9.80
N VAL A 42 6.68 -5.40 8.97
CA VAL A 42 7.10 -4.98 7.62
C VAL A 42 8.26 -3.98 7.62
N SER A 43 8.54 -3.34 8.75
CA SER A 43 9.69 -2.44 8.90
C SER A 43 11.00 -3.17 9.19
N LYS A 44 10.96 -4.51 9.36
CA LYS A 44 12.11 -5.35 9.71
C LYS A 44 12.24 -6.49 8.70
N LEU A 45 13.20 -6.40 7.80
CA LEU A 45 13.33 -7.35 6.69
C LEU A 45 13.49 -8.80 7.16
N ASP A 46 14.24 -9.04 8.24
CA ASP A 46 14.37 -10.39 8.81
C ASP A 46 13.05 -10.95 9.35
N SER A 47 12.20 -10.08 9.93
CA SER A 47 10.85 -10.49 10.35
C SER A 47 10.00 -10.91 9.16
N VAL A 48 10.12 -10.19 8.05
CA VAL A 48 9.41 -10.51 6.80
C VAL A 48 9.88 -11.85 6.24
N LYS A 49 11.21 -12.06 6.13
CA LYS A 49 11.80 -13.32 5.65
C LYS A 49 11.37 -14.51 6.51
N ALA A 50 11.42 -14.35 7.86
CA ALA A 50 10.99 -15.39 8.79
C ALA A 50 9.49 -15.72 8.66
N ALA A 51 8.65 -14.70 8.48
CA ALA A 51 7.21 -14.89 8.25
C ALA A 51 6.95 -15.68 6.96
N VAL A 52 7.59 -15.36 5.84
CA VAL A 52 7.43 -16.11 4.58
C VAL A 52 7.94 -17.55 4.73
N ALA A 53 9.06 -17.77 5.44
CA ALA A 53 9.58 -19.12 5.70
C ALA A 53 8.56 -19.97 6.46
N SER A 54 7.78 -19.40 7.37
CA SER A 54 6.78 -20.10 8.18
C SER A 54 5.51 -20.51 7.40
N ILE A 55 5.23 -19.89 6.26
CA ILE A 55 4.11 -20.25 5.38
C ILE A 55 4.41 -21.60 4.75
N LYS A 56 3.64 -22.63 5.08
CA LYS A 56 3.86 -24.00 4.61
C LYS A 56 3.32 -24.23 3.20
N GLU A 57 2.13 -23.72 2.94
CA GLU A 57 1.42 -23.96 1.67
C GLU A 57 1.25 -22.66 0.88
N PRO A 58 1.26 -22.72 -0.46
CA PRO A 58 1.04 -21.57 -1.30
C PRO A 58 -0.27 -20.83 -0.98
N VAL A 59 -0.26 -19.53 -1.23
CA VAL A 59 -1.44 -18.66 -1.18
C VAL A 59 -1.82 -18.22 -2.58
N GLU A 60 -3.11 -18.12 -2.83
CA GLU A 60 -3.62 -17.67 -4.13
C GLU A 60 -3.57 -16.14 -4.26
N GLY A 61 -3.78 -15.44 -3.16
CA GLY A 61 -3.84 -13.99 -3.14
C GLY A 61 -3.03 -13.37 -2.02
N LEU A 62 -2.39 -12.23 -2.30
CA LEU A 62 -1.65 -11.41 -1.35
C LEU A 62 -2.26 -10.02 -1.30
N VAL A 63 -2.52 -9.50 -0.10
CA VAL A 63 -2.92 -8.11 0.14
C VAL A 63 -1.81 -7.40 0.92
N MET A 64 -1.11 -6.52 0.27
CA MET A 64 -0.05 -5.68 0.85
C MET A 64 -0.66 -4.36 1.33
N ASN A 65 -1.27 -4.39 2.51
CA ASN A 65 -2.03 -3.26 3.06
C ASN A 65 -1.27 -2.45 4.11
N ALA A 66 -0.31 -3.05 4.81
CA ALA A 66 0.42 -2.35 5.87
C ALA A 66 1.09 -1.08 5.34
N GLY A 67 0.94 0.03 6.06
CA GLY A 67 1.48 1.31 5.63
C GLY A 67 0.69 2.50 6.17
N GLY A 68 1.08 3.69 5.75
CA GLY A 68 0.44 4.94 6.13
C GLY A 68 1.41 6.12 6.07
N MET A 69 0.91 7.30 6.42
CA MET A 69 1.74 8.51 6.50
C MET A 69 2.59 8.58 7.77
N GLY A 70 2.17 7.87 8.84
CA GLY A 70 2.85 7.83 10.14
C GLY A 70 3.02 9.19 10.82
N GLY A 71 3.83 9.18 11.90
CA GLY A 71 4.23 10.38 12.62
C GLY A 71 5.60 10.92 12.14
N VAL A 72 6.17 11.87 12.89
CA VAL A 72 7.45 12.54 12.56
C VAL A 72 8.59 11.54 12.34
N GLN A 73 8.62 10.43 13.09
CA GLN A 73 9.61 9.35 12.97
C GLN A 73 9.63 8.68 11.58
N PHE A 74 8.59 8.82 10.77
CA PHE A 74 8.55 8.22 9.44
C PHE A 74 9.53 8.85 8.44
N SER A 75 10.03 10.05 8.73
CA SER A 75 11.11 10.68 7.97
C SER A 75 12.52 10.28 8.43
N GLU A 76 12.67 9.52 9.52
CA GLU A 76 13.97 9.04 10.00
C GLU A 76 14.49 7.89 9.10
N LYS A 77 15.82 7.75 9.02
CA LYS A 77 16.45 6.64 8.28
C LYS A 77 16.47 5.37 9.12
N THR A 78 16.21 4.26 8.46
CA THR A 78 16.36 2.91 9.01
C THR A 78 17.80 2.41 8.87
N VAL A 79 18.09 1.26 9.45
CA VAL A 79 19.39 0.58 9.27
C VAL A 79 19.63 0.14 7.82
N ASP A 80 18.58 -0.07 7.05
CA ASP A 80 18.64 -0.43 5.63
C ASP A 80 18.90 0.79 4.73
N GLY A 81 19.08 1.98 5.30
CA GLY A 81 19.42 3.22 4.59
C GLY A 81 18.24 3.95 3.94
N VAL A 82 17.02 3.41 4.04
CA VAL A 82 15.79 4.08 3.56
C VAL A 82 15.09 4.86 4.67
N THR A 83 14.15 5.74 4.31
CA THR A 83 13.29 6.36 5.33
C THR A 83 12.33 5.34 5.93
N GLN A 84 11.90 5.54 7.18
CA GLN A 84 10.88 4.70 7.81
C GLN A 84 9.57 4.70 6.98
N MET A 85 9.26 5.80 6.30
CA MET A 85 8.15 5.89 5.35
C MET A 85 8.29 4.83 4.24
N VAL A 86 9.46 4.75 3.63
CA VAL A 86 9.73 3.78 2.56
C VAL A 86 9.84 2.36 3.12
N ALA A 87 10.49 2.17 4.27
CA ALA A 87 10.60 0.86 4.90
C ALA A 87 9.22 0.19 5.09
N VAL A 88 8.26 0.93 5.68
CA VAL A 88 6.92 0.41 6.00
C VAL A 88 6.01 0.32 4.77
N ASN A 89 6.06 1.32 3.88
CA ASN A 89 5.14 1.37 2.74
C ASN A 89 5.66 0.62 1.50
N VAL A 90 6.97 0.39 1.37
CA VAL A 90 7.56 -0.16 0.15
C VAL A 90 8.48 -1.35 0.45
N LEU A 91 9.61 -1.12 1.11
CA LEU A 91 10.71 -2.09 1.18
C LEU A 91 10.31 -3.42 1.80
N GLY A 92 9.57 -3.38 2.92
CA GLY A 92 9.06 -4.60 3.56
C GLY A 92 8.07 -5.38 2.68
N HIS A 93 7.28 -4.69 1.86
CA HIS A 93 6.39 -5.34 0.90
C HIS A 93 7.14 -5.92 -0.30
N VAL A 94 8.21 -5.26 -0.74
CA VAL A 94 9.08 -5.77 -1.80
C VAL A 94 9.71 -7.07 -1.34
N VAL A 95 10.35 -7.10 -0.17
CA VAL A 95 10.95 -8.33 0.38
C VAL A 95 9.91 -9.43 0.62
N LEU A 96 8.72 -9.09 1.11
CA LEU A 96 7.61 -10.04 1.28
C LEU A 96 7.25 -10.72 -0.05
N LEU A 97 7.09 -9.92 -1.09
CA LEU A 97 6.67 -10.42 -2.40
C LEU A 97 7.78 -11.21 -3.07
N ASP A 98 9.03 -10.72 -3.04
CA ASP A 98 10.19 -11.41 -3.60
C ASP A 98 10.40 -12.79 -2.97
N GLU A 99 10.33 -12.88 -1.65
CA GLU A 99 10.49 -14.16 -0.94
C GLU A 99 9.33 -15.13 -1.26
N LEU A 100 8.09 -14.63 -1.40
CA LEU A 100 6.96 -15.45 -1.81
C LEU A 100 7.10 -15.96 -3.25
N LEU A 101 7.55 -15.11 -4.18
CA LEU A 101 7.78 -15.46 -5.59
C LEU A 101 8.94 -16.45 -5.71
N LYS A 102 10.07 -16.17 -5.06
CA LYS A 102 11.23 -17.06 -5.02
C LYS A 102 10.90 -18.45 -4.48
N ALA A 103 10.09 -18.50 -3.44
CA ALA A 103 9.62 -19.77 -2.85
C ALA A 103 8.45 -20.41 -3.61
N LYS A 104 7.94 -19.79 -4.68
CA LYS A 104 6.74 -20.21 -5.42
C LYS A 104 5.50 -20.35 -4.54
N LYS A 105 5.40 -19.51 -3.51
CA LYS A 105 4.29 -19.52 -2.54
C LYS A 105 3.15 -18.57 -2.89
N LEU A 106 3.27 -17.74 -3.93
CA LEU A 106 2.17 -16.92 -4.46
C LEU A 106 1.81 -17.44 -5.86
N THR A 107 0.49 -17.68 -6.10
CA THR A 107 0.09 -18.41 -7.32
C THR A 107 -0.84 -17.65 -8.26
N LYS A 108 -1.60 -16.63 -7.81
CA LYS A 108 -2.60 -15.97 -8.68
C LYS A 108 -2.52 -14.45 -8.70
N VAL A 109 -2.59 -13.80 -7.54
CA VAL A 109 -2.73 -12.34 -7.51
C VAL A 109 -2.01 -11.68 -6.33
N ALA A 110 -1.30 -10.59 -6.60
CA ALA A 110 -0.77 -9.66 -5.60
C ALA A 110 -1.48 -8.30 -5.74
N MET A 111 -2.07 -7.82 -4.66
CA MET A 111 -2.66 -6.49 -4.58
C MET A 111 -1.88 -5.61 -3.61
N TYR A 112 -1.45 -4.44 -4.08
CA TYR A 112 -0.81 -3.41 -3.25
C TYR A 112 -1.79 -2.28 -2.94
N SER A 113 -1.83 -1.87 -1.67
CA SER A 113 -2.62 -0.74 -1.20
C SER A 113 -2.03 0.59 -1.70
N GLY A 114 -2.52 1.04 -2.84
CA GLY A 114 -2.17 2.32 -3.45
C GLY A 114 -2.81 3.52 -2.73
N SER A 115 -2.59 4.69 -3.31
CA SER A 115 -3.21 5.94 -2.83
C SER A 115 -3.29 6.94 -3.97
N GLU A 116 -4.36 7.73 -4.02
CA GLU A 116 -4.49 8.89 -4.91
C GLU A 116 -3.36 9.91 -4.71
N ALA A 117 -2.68 9.89 -3.55
CA ALA A 117 -1.50 10.71 -3.28
C ALA A 117 -0.37 10.48 -4.30
N SER A 118 -0.27 9.29 -4.89
CA SER A 118 0.73 8.97 -5.92
C SER A 118 0.57 9.79 -7.20
N ARG A 119 -0.64 10.26 -7.51
CA ARG A 119 -0.90 11.20 -8.61
C ARG A 119 -1.16 12.65 -8.16
N GLY A 120 -1.10 12.87 -6.84
CA GLY A 120 -1.46 14.12 -6.22
C GLY A 120 -2.96 14.25 -5.92
N ILE A 121 -3.27 14.98 -4.85
CA ILE A 121 -4.62 15.30 -4.39
C ILE A 121 -4.69 16.81 -4.19
N SER A 122 -5.07 17.55 -5.22
CA SER A 122 -5.05 19.02 -5.22
C SER A 122 -5.91 19.62 -4.10
N LYS A 123 -7.08 19.04 -3.83
CA LYS A 123 -7.97 19.47 -2.72
C LYS A 123 -7.36 19.31 -1.33
N MET A 124 -6.35 18.47 -1.17
CA MET A 124 -5.61 18.25 0.08
C MET A 124 -4.22 18.92 0.06
N GLY A 125 -3.90 19.70 -0.95
CA GLY A 125 -2.59 20.33 -1.11
C GLY A 125 -1.46 19.36 -1.43
N MET A 126 -1.76 18.10 -1.71
CA MET A 126 -0.76 17.10 -2.10
C MET A 126 -0.46 17.23 -3.59
N LYS A 127 0.76 17.62 -3.89
CA LYS A 127 1.20 17.79 -5.28
C LYS A 127 1.50 16.44 -5.93
N ARG A 128 1.31 16.38 -7.25
CA ARG A 128 1.81 15.27 -8.07
C ARG A 128 3.33 15.19 -7.95
N PRO A 129 3.92 13.99 -7.82
CA PRO A 129 5.36 13.84 -7.88
C PRO A 129 5.93 14.46 -9.15
N SER A 130 6.98 15.26 -9.01
CA SER A 130 7.66 15.90 -10.14
C SER A 130 9.12 15.50 -10.10
N LEU A 131 9.49 14.57 -10.97
CA LEU A 131 10.83 14.06 -11.12
C LEU A 131 11.56 14.84 -12.23
N LYS A 132 12.88 14.96 -12.11
CA LYS A 132 13.71 15.67 -13.10
C LYS A 132 14.01 14.79 -14.32
N ASN A 133 14.40 13.55 -14.07
CA ASN A 133 14.81 12.62 -15.11
C ASN A 133 14.33 11.18 -14.87
N SER A 134 13.72 10.90 -13.72
CA SER A 134 13.21 9.59 -13.34
C SER A 134 14.27 8.47 -13.43
N SER A 135 15.54 8.81 -13.18
CA SER A 135 16.66 7.86 -13.15
C SER A 135 16.59 6.99 -11.89
N VAL A 136 17.35 5.91 -11.90
CA VAL A 136 17.54 5.03 -10.73
C VAL A 136 18.02 5.84 -9.52
N GLU A 137 18.98 6.77 -9.72
CA GLU A 137 19.51 7.62 -8.66
C GLU A 137 18.45 8.58 -8.10
N GLU A 138 17.58 9.12 -8.96
CA GLU A 138 16.50 9.98 -8.49
C GLU A 138 15.48 9.18 -7.67
N PHE A 139 15.13 7.97 -8.07
CA PHE A 139 14.28 7.07 -7.27
C PHE A 139 14.97 6.62 -5.98
N LYS A 140 16.28 6.36 -5.97
CA LYS A 140 17.06 6.10 -4.75
C LYS A 140 16.97 7.27 -3.77
N SER A 141 17.01 8.50 -4.29
CA SER A 141 16.89 9.70 -3.45
C SER A 141 15.51 9.82 -2.79
N ILE A 142 14.44 9.29 -3.40
CA ILE A 142 13.13 9.15 -2.74
C ILE A 142 13.21 8.12 -1.62
N CYS A 143 13.85 6.98 -1.86
CA CYS A 143 13.98 5.91 -0.88
C CYS A 143 14.73 6.37 0.38
N ASP A 144 15.84 7.06 0.22
CA ASP A 144 16.69 7.50 1.33
C ASP A 144 16.31 8.88 1.90
N GLY A 145 15.33 9.56 1.29
CA GLY A 145 14.79 10.85 1.72
C GLY A 145 15.60 12.07 1.27
N SER A 146 16.72 11.90 0.58
CA SER A 146 17.56 13.03 0.10
C SER A 146 16.86 13.87 -0.97
N PHE A 147 15.88 13.30 -1.69
CA PHE A 147 15.02 13.98 -2.66
C PHE A 147 14.35 15.25 -2.08
N TYR A 148 14.01 15.23 -0.80
CA TYR A 148 13.24 16.29 -0.16
C TYR A 148 14.10 17.41 0.44
N GLY A 149 15.42 17.22 0.53
CA GLY A 149 16.34 18.16 1.17
C GLY A 149 15.88 18.50 2.60
N ASN A 150 15.80 19.79 2.92
CA ASN A 150 15.34 20.26 4.24
C ASN A 150 13.82 20.34 4.39
N LYS A 151 13.05 19.94 3.36
CA LYS A 151 11.57 20.01 3.34
C LYS A 151 10.91 18.68 3.70
N ARG A 152 11.54 17.90 4.54
CA ARG A 152 11.02 16.57 4.94
C ARG A 152 9.77 16.71 5.81
N ARG A 153 8.64 16.26 5.28
CA ARG A 153 7.36 16.18 5.98
C ARG A 153 6.56 15.00 5.41
N GLN A 154 5.85 14.28 6.25
CA GLN A 154 5.09 13.07 5.88
C GLN A 154 4.16 13.29 4.68
N MET A 155 3.43 14.41 4.64
CA MET A 155 2.53 14.75 3.53
C MET A 155 3.27 14.96 2.20
N ILE A 156 4.55 15.39 2.24
CA ILE A 156 5.37 15.59 1.05
C ILE A 156 5.99 14.27 0.59
N GLU A 157 6.40 13.44 1.52
CA GLU A 157 7.09 12.16 1.25
C GLU A 157 6.12 11.05 0.83
N TYR A 158 4.89 11.05 1.34
CA TYR A 158 3.92 9.97 1.14
C TYR A 158 3.52 9.77 -0.32
N GLY A 159 3.22 10.86 -1.05
CA GLY A 159 2.84 10.78 -2.47
C GLY A 159 3.90 10.13 -3.34
N PRO A 160 5.17 10.63 -3.34
CA PRO A 160 6.27 10.01 -4.06
C PRO A 160 6.56 8.56 -3.63
N THR A 161 6.42 8.24 -2.34
CA THR A 161 6.58 6.86 -1.83
C THR A 161 5.51 5.92 -2.42
N LYS A 162 4.25 6.35 -2.47
CA LYS A 162 3.18 5.56 -3.09
C LYS A 162 3.30 5.48 -4.61
N PHE A 163 3.84 6.52 -5.26
CA PHE A 163 4.17 6.51 -6.68
C PHE A 163 5.26 5.47 -7.00
N LEU A 164 6.36 5.50 -6.23
CA LEU A 164 7.46 4.53 -6.34
C LEU A 164 6.95 3.08 -6.25
N ALA A 165 6.14 2.76 -5.24
CA ALA A 165 5.57 1.43 -5.06
C ALA A 165 4.62 1.01 -6.21
N THR A 166 3.86 1.96 -6.75
CA THR A 166 2.97 1.71 -7.89
C THR A 166 3.77 1.34 -9.14
N LEU A 167 4.87 2.05 -9.42
CA LEU A 167 5.77 1.76 -10.53
C LEU A 167 6.43 0.39 -10.38
N TRP A 168 6.90 0.06 -9.17
CA TRP A 168 7.44 -1.26 -8.84
C TRP A 168 6.44 -2.39 -9.15
N MET A 169 5.20 -2.30 -8.70
CA MET A 169 4.16 -3.29 -9.00
C MET A 169 3.92 -3.46 -10.51
N SER A 170 3.99 -2.36 -11.27
CA SER A 170 3.84 -2.40 -12.72
C SER A 170 5.04 -3.05 -13.41
N SER A 171 6.28 -2.86 -12.92
CA SER A 171 7.46 -3.55 -13.43
C SER A 171 7.35 -5.07 -13.22
N LEU A 172 6.93 -5.51 -12.01
CA LEU A 172 6.76 -6.94 -11.70
C LEU A 172 5.74 -7.63 -12.60
N SER A 173 4.69 -6.95 -13.01
CA SER A 173 3.66 -7.52 -13.89
C SER A 173 4.19 -8.00 -15.24
N ARG A 174 5.29 -7.40 -15.73
CA ARG A 174 5.97 -7.83 -16.97
C ARG A 174 6.94 -8.98 -16.72
N GLN A 175 7.50 -9.07 -15.51
CA GLN A 175 8.46 -10.11 -15.14
C GLN A 175 7.78 -11.44 -14.78
N TYR A 176 6.54 -11.39 -14.26
CA TYR A 176 5.78 -12.56 -13.80
C TYR A 176 4.38 -12.59 -14.44
N PRO A 177 4.26 -12.93 -15.74
CA PRO A 177 3.00 -12.85 -16.48
C PRO A 177 1.90 -13.80 -15.96
N ASP A 178 2.27 -14.86 -15.25
CA ASP A 178 1.33 -15.84 -14.67
C ASP A 178 0.67 -15.34 -13.37
N ILE A 179 1.14 -14.23 -12.80
CA ILE A 179 0.60 -13.63 -11.58
C ILE A 179 0.05 -12.25 -11.91
N ARG A 180 -1.15 -11.95 -11.45
CA ARG A 180 -1.77 -10.64 -11.65
C ARG A 180 -1.34 -9.68 -10.54
N PHE A 181 -0.68 -8.58 -10.90
CA PHE A 181 -0.23 -7.53 -10.00
C PHE A 181 -1.14 -6.30 -10.13
N VAL A 182 -1.84 -5.94 -9.08
CA VAL A 182 -2.79 -4.81 -9.09
C VAL A 182 -2.44 -3.84 -7.98
N THR A 183 -2.34 -2.57 -8.30
CA THR A 183 -2.35 -1.51 -7.29
C THR A 183 -3.76 -0.96 -7.18
N MET A 184 -4.33 -0.94 -5.96
CA MET A 184 -5.69 -0.45 -5.70
C MET A 184 -5.70 0.53 -4.54
N SER A 185 -6.26 1.72 -4.75
CA SER A 185 -6.52 2.63 -3.63
C SER A 185 -7.85 2.32 -2.95
N PRO A 186 -7.90 2.27 -1.61
CA PRO A 186 -9.15 2.16 -0.88
C PRO A 186 -9.99 3.43 -0.97
N GLY A 187 -9.41 4.53 -1.50
CA GLY A 187 -10.02 5.86 -1.45
C GLY A 187 -9.90 6.51 -0.06
N GLY A 188 -10.63 7.60 0.13
CA GLY A 188 -10.73 8.25 1.44
C GLY A 188 -11.67 7.46 2.34
N SER A 189 -11.13 6.59 3.21
CA SER A 189 -11.93 5.75 4.10
C SER A 189 -11.98 6.33 5.52
N SER A 190 -13.17 6.38 6.12
CA SER A 190 -13.36 6.71 7.54
C SER A 190 -13.07 5.49 8.43
N GLY A 191 -12.78 5.72 9.72
CA GLY A 191 -12.60 4.64 10.69
C GLY A 191 -11.25 3.93 10.63
N THR A 192 -10.26 4.53 9.97
CA THR A 192 -8.89 4.02 9.95
C THR A 192 -8.01 4.77 10.95
N ASP A 193 -6.96 4.11 11.47
CA ASP A 193 -6.00 4.69 12.42
C ASP A 193 -5.10 5.79 11.81
N VAL A 194 -5.21 6.05 10.51
CA VAL A 194 -4.38 7.02 9.76
C VAL A 194 -4.45 8.43 10.36
N TYR A 195 -5.54 8.77 11.04
CA TYR A 195 -5.76 10.09 11.65
C TYR A 195 -5.40 10.16 13.14
N ASN A 196 -4.95 9.04 13.73
CA ASN A 196 -4.62 8.99 15.15
C ASN A 196 -3.40 9.83 15.53
N ASP A 197 -2.49 10.06 14.59
CA ASP A 197 -1.26 10.84 14.78
C ASP A 197 -1.44 12.36 14.50
N LEU A 198 -2.68 12.82 14.26
CA LEU A 198 -2.96 14.24 14.10
C LEU A 198 -2.81 14.99 15.44
N PRO A 199 -2.36 16.26 15.42
CA PRO A 199 -2.37 17.12 16.60
C PRO A 199 -3.77 17.17 17.25
N PRO A 200 -3.87 17.27 18.59
CA PRO A 200 -5.17 17.16 19.31
C PRO A 200 -6.27 18.07 18.77
N VAL A 201 -5.94 19.31 18.42
CA VAL A 201 -6.90 20.27 17.85
C VAL A 201 -7.38 19.84 16.47
N MET A 202 -6.47 19.37 15.61
CA MET A 202 -6.82 18.87 14.28
C MET A 202 -7.62 17.57 14.37
N LYS A 203 -7.27 16.69 15.31
CA LYS A 203 -8.02 15.45 15.58
C LYS A 203 -9.45 15.76 16.06
N PHE A 204 -9.61 16.73 16.94
CA PHE A 204 -10.92 17.19 17.39
C PHE A 204 -11.76 17.76 16.23
N MET A 205 -11.20 18.67 15.45
CA MET A 205 -11.87 19.24 14.27
C MET A 205 -12.22 18.16 13.23
N PHE A 206 -11.32 17.22 12.99
CA PHE A 206 -11.53 16.12 12.05
C PHE A 206 -12.69 15.22 12.52
N ASN A 207 -12.70 14.82 13.78
CA ASN A 207 -13.73 13.92 14.33
C ASN A 207 -15.12 14.56 14.42
N HIS A 208 -15.21 15.86 14.71
CA HIS A 208 -16.51 16.52 14.94
C HIS A 208 -17.07 17.23 13.70
N ILE A 209 -16.20 17.72 12.82
CA ILE A 209 -16.57 18.48 11.63
C ILE A 209 -16.19 17.71 10.36
N GLY A 210 -14.95 17.24 10.26
CA GLY A 210 -14.40 16.59 9.06
C GLY A 210 -15.19 15.35 8.68
N LEU A 211 -15.42 14.42 9.60
CA LEU A 211 -16.19 13.19 9.34
C LEU A 211 -17.60 13.42 8.81
N ARG A 212 -18.21 14.58 9.11
CA ARG A 212 -19.55 14.95 8.62
C ARG A 212 -19.51 15.65 7.26
N LEU A 213 -18.49 16.46 7.01
CA LEU A 213 -18.40 17.29 5.79
C LEU A 213 -17.63 16.60 4.66
N LEU A 214 -16.56 15.86 4.96
CA LEU A 214 -15.72 15.24 3.93
C LEU A 214 -16.49 14.30 2.98
N PRO A 215 -17.49 13.51 3.43
CA PRO A 215 -18.31 12.70 2.53
C PRO A 215 -19.09 13.53 1.51
N LEU A 216 -19.57 14.73 1.89
CA LEU A 216 -20.33 15.62 0.99
C LEU A 216 -19.46 16.16 -0.16
N PHE A 217 -18.16 16.26 0.04
CA PHE A 217 -17.19 16.70 -0.99
C PHE A 217 -16.55 15.54 -1.77
N GLY A 218 -17.02 14.29 -1.56
CA GLY A 218 -16.46 13.13 -2.21
C GLY A 218 -15.03 12.79 -1.74
N LEU A 219 -14.67 13.19 -0.52
CA LEU A 219 -13.34 12.97 0.05
C LEU A 219 -13.28 11.80 1.03
N MET A 220 -14.44 11.27 1.44
CA MET A 220 -14.51 10.17 2.40
C MET A 220 -15.73 9.29 2.15
N HIS A 221 -15.56 7.99 2.34
CA HIS A 221 -16.62 6.98 2.34
C HIS A 221 -16.45 6.01 3.54
N LYS A 222 -17.42 5.11 3.72
CA LYS A 222 -17.36 4.09 4.76
C LYS A 222 -16.21 3.11 4.51
N LEU A 223 -15.69 2.51 5.58
CA LEU A 223 -14.58 1.56 5.53
C LEU A 223 -14.89 0.35 4.61
N GLU A 224 -16.14 -0.10 4.63
CA GLU A 224 -16.62 -1.22 3.83
C GLU A 224 -16.40 -0.98 2.33
N ASN A 225 -16.63 0.23 1.84
CA ASN A 225 -16.44 0.57 0.43
C ASN A 225 -14.94 0.48 0.02
N GLY A 226 -14.03 0.88 0.92
CA GLY A 226 -12.59 0.73 0.71
C GLY A 226 -12.16 -0.74 0.70
N ALA A 227 -12.70 -1.53 1.62
CA ALA A 227 -12.45 -2.97 1.69
C ALA A 227 -13.01 -3.72 0.47
N GLU A 228 -14.20 -3.34 -0.02
CA GLU A 228 -14.79 -3.89 -1.23
C GLU A 228 -13.90 -3.69 -2.46
N ARG A 229 -13.26 -2.53 -2.60
CA ARG A 229 -12.29 -2.29 -3.68
C ARG A 229 -11.15 -3.31 -3.65
N TYR A 230 -10.66 -3.67 -2.47
CA TYR A 230 -9.60 -4.67 -2.31
C TYR A 230 -10.07 -6.08 -2.68
N VAL A 231 -11.29 -6.45 -2.25
CA VAL A 231 -11.89 -7.73 -2.65
C VAL A 231 -12.03 -7.79 -4.17
N ASN A 232 -12.58 -6.72 -4.78
CA ASN A 232 -12.72 -6.65 -6.23
C ASN A 232 -11.36 -6.71 -6.95
N ALA A 233 -10.32 -6.03 -6.44
CA ALA A 233 -8.97 -6.13 -7.02
C ALA A 233 -8.41 -7.55 -7.00
N LEU A 234 -8.79 -8.38 -6.02
CA LEU A 234 -8.36 -9.77 -5.94
C LEU A 234 -9.16 -10.69 -6.88
N THR A 235 -10.45 -10.43 -7.08
CA THR A 235 -11.39 -11.41 -7.68
C THR A 235 -11.88 -11.00 -9.07
N ASP A 236 -11.89 -9.73 -9.40
CA ASP A 236 -12.38 -9.23 -10.69
C ASP A 236 -11.22 -9.06 -11.67
N GLU A 237 -11.20 -9.90 -12.71
CA GLU A 237 -10.18 -9.91 -13.76
C GLU A 237 -10.26 -8.72 -14.73
N THR A 238 -11.28 -7.87 -14.61
CA THR A 238 -11.33 -6.60 -15.37
C THR A 238 -10.24 -5.63 -14.91
N TYR A 239 -9.78 -5.75 -13.65
CA TYR A 239 -8.59 -5.05 -13.14
C TYR A 239 -7.32 -5.70 -13.68
N LYS A 240 -6.72 -5.09 -14.69
CA LYS A 240 -5.58 -5.63 -15.43
C LYS A 240 -4.28 -5.58 -14.63
N SER A 241 -3.42 -6.57 -14.86
CA SER A 241 -2.08 -6.64 -14.28
C SER A 241 -1.24 -5.42 -14.66
N GLY A 242 -0.42 -4.94 -13.74
CA GLY A 242 0.46 -3.78 -13.92
C GLY A 242 -0.26 -2.43 -13.87
N LYS A 243 -1.55 -2.39 -13.54
CA LYS A 243 -2.32 -1.14 -13.50
C LYS A 243 -2.62 -0.67 -12.08
N PHE A 244 -2.72 0.65 -11.96
CA PHE A 244 -3.15 1.31 -10.73
C PHE A 244 -4.59 1.82 -10.88
N TYR A 245 -5.44 1.39 -9.96
CA TYR A 245 -6.85 1.75 -9.90
C TYR A 245 -7.15 2.57 -8.65
N ALA A 246 -7.82 3.69 -8.83
CA ALA A 246 -8.22 4.58 -7.75
C ALA A 246 -9.44 5.40 -8.17
N SER A 247 -9.94 6.25 -7.28
CA SER A 247 -11.05 7.16 -7.59
C SER A 247 -10.71 8.09 -8.77
N LYS A 248 -11.73 8.59 -9.45
CA LYS A 248 -11.59 9.62 -10.50
C LYS A 248 -10.80 10.82 -9.98
N GLU A 249 -10.30 11.63 -10.91
CA GLU A 249 -9.59 12.87 -10.56
C GLU A 249 -10.46 13.80 -9.68
N HIS A 250 -9.82 14.51 -8.78
CA HIS A 250 -10.41 15.47 -7.82
C HIS A 250 -11.34 14.89 -6.74
N VAL A 251 -11.54 13.56 -6.69
CA VAL A 251 -12.32 12.89 -5.65
C VAL A 251 -11.52 11.71 -5.06
N LEU A 252 -11.90 11.29 -3.85
CA LEU A 252 -11.31 10.12 -3.18
C LEU A 252 -12.35 9.00 -2.98
N THR A 253 -13.52 9.15 -3.59
CA THR A 253 -14.65 8.21 -3.46
C THR A 253 -15.30 7.97 -4.82
N GLY A 254 -16.29 7.08 -4.87
CA GLY A 254 -17.05 6.80 -6.08
C GLY A 254 -16.38 5.77 -6.98
N SER A 255 -16.61 5.86 -8.28
CA SER A 255 -16.14 4.87 -9.26
C SER A 255 -14.62 4.86 -9.37
N VAL A 256 -14.09 3.65 -9.52
CA VAL A 256 -12.67 3.36 -9.69
C VAL A 256 -12.31 3.40 -11.18
N VAL A 257 -11.17 4.02 -11.50
CA VAL A 257 -10.65 4.11 -12.87
C VAL A 257 -9.14 3.83 -12.90
N ASP A 258 -8.65 3.40 -14.07
CA ASP A 258 -7.21 3.28 -14.31
C ASP A 258 -6.55 4.66 -14.22
N GLN A 259 -5.62 4.82 -13.30
CA GLN A 259 -4.96 6.09 -13.02
C GLN A 259 -3.98 6.52 -14.12
N SER A 260 -3.54 5.61 -14.97
CA SER A 260 -2.70 5.95 -16.12
C SER A 260 -3.42 6.83 -17.15
N THR A 261 -4.75 6.85 -17.13
CA THR A 261 -5.56 7.78 -17.93
C THR A 261 -5.54 9.22 -17.42
N ILE A 262 -5.12 9.42 -16.16
CA ILE A 262 -5.04 10.73 -15.49
C ILE A 262 -3.58 11.18 -15.38
N PHE A 263 -2.66 10.25 -15.14
CA PHE A 263 -1.23 10.51 -15.00
C PHE A 263 -0.44 9.46 -15.77
N ASN A 264 0.00 9.84 -16.97
CA ASN A 264 0.59 8.92 -17.95
C ASN A 264 1.93 8.31 -17.49
N ASP A 265 2.63 8.93 -16.53
CA ASP A 265 3.90 8.39 -15.99
C ASP A 265 3.73 6.98 -15.40
N PHE A 266 2.51 6.59 -15.00
CA PHE A 266 2.22 5.21 -14.59
C PHE A 266 2.37 4.19 -15.72
N ASN A 267 2.31 4.60 -17.00
CA ASN A 267 2.52 3.73 -18.16
C ASN A 267 3.99 3.71 -18.64
N ASN A 268 4.86 4.53 -18.07
CA ASN A 268 6.25 4.62 -18.52
C ASN A 268 7.06 3.42 -18.00
N GLU A 269 7.38 2.47 -18.87
CA GLU A 269 8.11 1.25 -18.52
C GLU A 269 9.51 1.55 -17.97
N THR A 270 10.20 2.55 -18.53
CA THR A 270 11.52 2.96 -18.03
C THR A 270 11.42 3.45 -16.58
N PHE A 271 10.40 4.24 -16.25
CA PHE A 271 10.20 4.70 -14.86
C PHE A 271 9.90 3.53 -13.94
N GLN A 272 9.08 2.57 -14.39
CA GLN A 272 8.74 1.38 -13.64
C GLN A 272 9.99 0.54 -13.34
N ASP A 273 10.85 0.32 -14.33
CA ASP A 273 12.05 -0.49 -14.17
C ASP A 273 13.12 0.23 -13.34
N ASN A 274 13.31 1.54 -13.53
CA ASN A 274 14.22 2.34 -12.72
C ASN A 274 13.76 2.39 -11.24
N ALA A 275 12.46 2.49 -11.00
CA ALA A 275 11.90 2.43 -9.65
C ALA A 275 12.15 1.07 -8.99
N ASN A 276 11.92 -0.01 -9.73
CA ASN A 276 12.19 -1.38 -9.28
C ASN A 276 13.68 -1.57 -8.93
N GLU A 277 14.59 -1.16 -9.80
CA GLU A 277 16.04 -1.23 -9.55
C GLU A 277 16.45 -0.41 -8.34
N ALA A 278 15.93 0.82 -8.22
CA ALA A 278 16.25 1.70 -7.11
C ALA A 278 15.86 1.10 -5.76
N ILE A 279 14.67 0.49 -5.65
CA ILE A 279 14.22 -0.14 -4.41
C ILE A 279 15.11 -1.33 -4.07
N HIS A 280 15.39 -2.21 -5.05
CA HIS A 280 16.19 -3.40 -4.81
C HIS A 280 17.65 -3.10 -4.44
N SER A 281 18.17 -1.92 -4.75
CA SER A 281 19.51 -1.51 -4.31
C SER A 281 19.66 -1.35 -2.80
N PHE A 282 18.56 -1.35 -2.04
CA PHE A 282 18.53 -1.31 -0.57
C PHE A 282 18.23 -2.68 0.07
N ILE A 283 18.10 -3.72 -0.74
CA ILE A 283 17.88 -5.10 -0.27
C ILE A 283 19.20 -5.85 -0.44
N ASN A 284 19.88 -6.12 0.68
CA ASN A 284 21.12 -6.89 0.74
C ASN A 284 20.84 -8.36 1.07
#